data_0804c3feb662f0ed06819b6b49f27882
#
_entry.id   0804c3feb662f0ed06819b6b49f27882
#
_cell.length_a   1.000
_cell.length_b   1.000
_cell.length_c   1.000
_cell.angle_alpha   90.00
_cell.angle_beta   90.00
_cell.angle_gamma   90.00
#
_symmetry.space_group_name_H-M   'P 1'
#
loop_
_entity.id
_entity.type
_entity.pdbx_description
1 polymer ?
#
loop_
_entity_poly.entity_id
_entity_poly.type
_entity_poly.pdbx_seq_one_letter_code
_entity_poly.pdbx_strand_id
1 'polypeptide(L)'
;MTVKDRRKSKKKRRGMLVLYLVVCTAVIVIAYFHLTKIAKDYNTEHLELISGLYAEKMNETIDYLQSYAKENVKTVRNIEEKEPEEILARLERDLDQTVFCDIGFFMKDGEIYGGACAVADLKKNGLDEQVKKAEESFISEPYQSSKNGGMVMTVVAMAPDDDRIDALYVSVMIENLK
;
A
#
# COMPACT_ATOMS: atom_id res chain seq x y z
N MET A 1 48.25 46.16 -49.17
CA MET A 1 47.39 45.05 -48.79
C MET A 1 46.28 44.91 -49.84
N THR A 2 46.35 43.87 -50.66
CA THR A 2 45.48 43.71 -51.84
C THR A 2 44.07 43.27 -51.47
N VAL A 3 43.11 43.65 -52.28
CA VAL A 3 41.67 43.25 -52.07
C VAL A 3 41.51 41.71 -51.92
N LYS A 4 42.39 40.93 -52.53
CA LYS A 4 42.50 39.48 -52.49
C LYS A 4 42.86 38.96 -51.11
N ASP A 5 43.75 39.67 -50.38
CA ASP A 5 44.17 39.33 -48.99
C ASP A 5 43.04 39.57 -47.96
N ARG A 6 42.26 40.64 -48.14
CA ARG A 6 41.10 40.94 -47.28
C ARG A 6 40.02 39.89 -47.44
N ARG A 7 39.80 39.37 -48.63
CA ARG A 7 38.76 38.29 -48.86
C ARG A 7 39.20 36.96 -48.24
N LYS A 8 40.53 36.59 -48.35
CA LYS A 8 41.01 35.36 -47.69
C LYS A 8 40.92 35.43 -46.16
N SER A 9 41.27 36.58 -45.57
CA SER A 9 41.21 36.83 -44.14
C SER A 9 39.74 36.74 -43.63
N LYS A 10 38.80 37.33 -44.36
CA LYS A 10 37.33 37.23 -43.99
C LYS A 10 36.80 35.78 -44.09
N LYS A 11 37.24 35.01 -45.09
CA LYS A 11 36.84 33.59 -45.26
C LYS A 11 37.41 32.72 -44.14
N LYS A 12 38.69 32.95 -43.74
CA LYS A 12 39.33 32.25 -42.63
C LYS A 12 38.63 32.55 -41.27
N ARG A 13 38.26 33.81 -41.06
CA ARG A 13 37.54 34.26 -39.84
C ARG A 13 36.12 33.68 -39.74
N ARG A 14 35.40 33.59 -40.87
CA ARG A 14 34.08 32.90 -40.93
C ARG A 14 34.21 31.43 -40.67
N GLY A 15 35.23 30.74 -41.23
CA GLY A 15 35.48 29.33 -40.98
C GLY A 15 35.78 29.04 -39.49
N MET A 16 36.61 29.91 -38.85
CA MET A 16 36.85 29.74 -37.41
C MET A 16 35.61 29.97 -36.55
N LEU A 17 34.75 30.94 -36.90
CA LEU A 17 33.46 31.15 -36.19
C LEU A 17 32.53 29.97 -36.32
N VAL A 18 32.41 29.37 -37.50
CA VAL A 18 31.59 28.17 -37.70
C VAL A 18 32.16 26.99 -36.91
N LEU A 19 33.47 26.78 -36.93
CA LEU A 19 34.10 25.72 -36.13
C LEU A 19 33.87 25.91 -34.63
N TYR A 20 33.99 27.14 -34.13
CA TYR A 20 33.70 27.46 -32.73
C TYR A 20 32.23 27.16 -32.36
N LEU A 21 31.27 27.54 -33.21
CA LEU A 21 29.87 27.24 -33.01
C LEU A 21 29.59 25.73 -32.96
N VAL A 22 30.20 24.97 -33.86
CA VAL A 22 30.05 23.50 -33.87
C VAL A 22 30.61 22.88 -32.59
N VAL A 23 31.79 23.34 -32.13
CA VAL A 23 32.36 22.83 -30.87
C VAL A 23 31.48 23.19 -29.68
N CYS A 24 30.98 24.43 -29.59
CA CYS A 24 30.07 24.83 -28.52
C CYS A 24 28.77 24.03 -28.49
N THR A 25 28.18 23.82 -29.67
CA THR A 25 26.93 22.98 -29.74
C THR A 25 27.20 21.53 -29.36
N ALA A 26 28.33 20.95 -29.76
CA ALA A 26 28.73 19.61 -29.37
C ALA A 26 28.89 19.48 -27.83
N VAL A 27 29.56 20.44 -27.21
CA VAL A 27 29.74 20.49 -25.74
C VAL A 27 28.39 20.59 -25.03
N ILE A 28 27.48 21.45 -25.50
CA ILE A 28 26.16 21.62 -24.93
C ILE A 28 25.34 20.31 -25.03
N VAL A 29 25.38 19.64 -26.18
CA VAL A 29 24.69 18.36 -26.40
C VAL A 29 25.22 17.28 -25.46
N ILE A 30 26.56 17.16 -25.34
CA ILE A 30 27.18 16.19 -24.42
C ILE A 30 26.78 16.49 -22.97
N ALA A 31 26.84 17.75 -22.55
CA ALA A 31 26.44 18.17 -21.21
C ALA A 31 24.97 17.84 -20.94
N TYR A 32 24.09 18.09 -21.91
CA TYR A 32 22.69 17.77 -21.82
C TYR A 32 22.44 16.26 -21.61
N PHE A 33 23.10 15.41 -22.40
CA PHE A 33 23.00 13.96 -22.23
C PHE A 33 23.50 13.47 -20.86
N HIS A 34 24.62 14.01 -20.39
CA HIS A 34 25.16 13.70 -19.07
C HIS A 34 24.22 14.12 -17.96
N LEU A 35 23.68 15.33 -17.98
CA LEU A 35 22.72 15.82 -16.99
C LEU A 35 21.43 15.00 -16.99
N THR A 36 20.92 14.66 -18.17
CA THR A 36 19.70 13.85 -18.29
C THR A 36 19.91 12.43 -17.73
N LYS A 37 21.09 11.85 -17.98
CA LYS A 37 21.44 10.54 -17.44
C LYS A 37 21.53 10.58 -15.91
N ILE A 38 22.27 11.53 -15.35
CA ILE A 38 22.41 11.73 -13.89
C ILE A 38 21.04 11.94 -13.24
N ALA A 39 20.19 12.78 -13.82
CA ALA A 39 18.85 13.04 -13.29
C ALA A 39 17.97 11.78 -13.32
N LYS A 40 18.08 10.97 -14.37
CA LYS A 40 17.33 9.70 -14.48
C LYS A 40 17.82 8.68 -13.44
N ASP A 41 19.12 8.49 -13.32
CA ASP A 41 19.72 7.56 -12.38
C ASP A 41 19.38 7.95 -10.94
N TYR A 42 19.47 9.23 -10.59
CA TYR A 42 19.08 9.77 -9.27
C TYR A 42 17.58 9.56 -8.98
N ASN A 43 16.71 9.85 -9.95
CA ASN A 43 15.27 9.64 -9.75
C ASN A 43 14.93 8.17 -9.58
N THR A 44 15.58 7.27 -10.32
CA THR A 44 15.35 5.82 -10.19
C THR A 44 15.79 5.32 -8.83
N GLU A 45 17.00 5.66 -8.40
CA GLU A 45 17.54 5.29 -7.08
C GLU A 45 16.66 5.83 -5.93
N HIS A 46 16.20 7.07 -6.05
CA HIS A 46 15.34 7.70 -5.05
C HIS A 46 13.95 7.03 -5.00
N LEU A 47 13.38 6.65 -6.15
CA LEU A 47 12.11 5.92 -6.21
C LEU A 47 12.23 4.50 -5.64
N GLU A 48 13.33 3.80 -5.91
CA GLU A 48 13.59 2.47 -5.34
C GLU A 48 13.73 2.55 -3.81
N LEU A 49 14.48 3.54 -3.30
CA LEU A 49 14.61 3.75 -1.86
C LEU A 49 13.27 4.05 -1.18
N ILE A 50 12.49 4.97 -1.74
CA ILE A 50 11.17 5.33 -1.22
C ILE A 50 10.23 4.10 -1.27
N SER A 51 10.21 3.39 -2.39
CA SER A 51 9.41 2.18 -2.55
C SER A 51 9.78 1.10 -1.53
N GLY A 52 11.08 0.90 -1.29
CA GLY A 52 11.59 -0.02 -0.28
C GLY A 52 11.14 0.35 1.14
N LEU A 53 11.27 1.63 1.52
CA LEU A 53 10.83 2.11 2.82
C LEU A 53 9.31 1.98 3.02
N TYR A 54 8.52 2.25 1.98
CA TYR A 54 7.07 2.05 2.04
C TYR A 54 6.69 0.57 2.16
N ALA A 55 7.38 -0.32 1.43
CA ALA A 55 7.14 -1.75 1.52
C ALA A 55 7.48 -2.30 2.91
N GLU A 56 8.61 -1.88 3.49
CA GLU A 56 9.01 -2.26 4.84
C GLU A 56 7.98 -1.80 5.88
N LYS A 57 7.59 -0.52 5.84
CA LYS A 57 6.58 0.02 6.75
C LYS A 57 5.22 -0.66 6.60
N MET A 58 4.82 -0.99 5.36
CA MET A 58 3.58 -1.73 5.11
C MET A 58 3.64 -3.13 5.70
N ASN A 59 4.77 -3.84 5.56
CA ASN A 59 4.95 -5.16 6.17
C ASN A 59 4.88 -5.11 7.70
N GLU A 60 5.56 -4.15 8.34
CA GLU A 60 5.46 -3.95 9.79
C GLU A 60 4.02 -3.71 10.24
N THR A 61 3.28 -2.90 9.48
CA THR A 61 1.87 -2.63 9.77
C THR A 61 1.01 -3.88 9.61
N ILE A 62 1.23 -4.66 8.57
CA ILE A 62 0.55 -5.94 8.33
C ILE A 62 0.81 -6.92 9.47
N ASP A 63 2.05 -7.06 9.92
CA ASP A 63 2.43 -7.91 11.04
C ASP A 63 1.75 -7.47 12.35
N TYR A 64 1.68 -6.17 12.58
CA TYR A 64 0.94 -5.61 13.71
C TYR A 64 -0.55 -5.98 13.65
N LEU A 65 -1.20 -5.78 12.50
CA LEU A 65 -2.61 -6.08 12.31
C LEU A 65 -2.92 -7.57 12.53
N GLN A 66 -2.07 -8.46 12.00
CA GLN A 66 -2.22 -9.90 12.20
C GLN A 66 -2.03 -10.30 13.66
N SER A 67 -1.05 -9.69 14.33
CA SER A 67 -0.80 -9.95 15.75
C SER A 67 -1.98 -9.49 16.61
N TYR A 68 -2.52 -8.31 16.33
CA TYR A 68 -3.70 -7.78 16.98
C TYR A 68 -4.93 -8.69 16.79
N ALA A 69 -5.20 -9.13 15.57
CA ALA A 69 -6.31 -10.03 15.29
C ALA A 69 -6.16 -11.37 16.02
N LYS A 70 -4.94 -11.97 16.03
CA LYS A 70 -4.65 -13.22 16.77
C LYS A 70 -4.79 -13.07 18.28
N GLU A 71 -4.44 -11.92 18.83
CA GLU A 71 -4.62 -11.64 20.27
C GLU A 71 -6.10 -11.55 20.63
N ASN A 72 -6.90 -10.92 19.78
CA ASN A 72 -8.35 -10.85 19.96
C ASN A 72 -9.03 -12.23 19.86
N VAL A 73 -8.52 -13.16 19.05
CA VAL A 73 -9.00 -14.56 19.06
C VAL A 73 -8.81 -15.19 20.45
N LYS A 74 -7.66 -14.97 21.10
CA LYS A 74 -7.42 -15.44 22.47
C LYS A 74 -8.35 -14.79 23.47
N THR A 75 -8.66 -13.49 23.29
CA THR A 75 -9.61 -12.76 24.12
C THR A 75 -11.00 -13.36 24.00
N VAL A 76 -11.48 -13.63 22.78
CA VAL A 76 -12.78 -14.28 22.54
C VAL A 76 -12.86 -15.66 23.21
N ARG A 77 -11.79 -16.46 23.13
CA ARG A 77 -11.72 -17.76 23.78
C ARG A 77 -11.92 -17.68 25.31
N ASN A 78 -11.43 -16.62 25.93
CA ASN A 78 -11.51 -16.39 27.37
C ASN A 78 -12.84 -15.72 27.81
N ILE A 79 -13.69 -15.34 26.87
CA ILE A 79 -14.99 -14.76 27.15
C ILE A 79 -15.95 -15.90 27.56
N GLU A 80 -16.52 -15.78 28.78
CA GLU A 80 -17.47 -16.75 29.31
C GLU A 80 -18.88 -16.60 28.71
N GLU A 81 -19.18 -15.42 28.18
CA GLU A 81 -20.41 -15.10 27.50
C GLU A 81 -20.61 -16.02 26.29
N LYS A 82 -21.83 -16.52 26.14
CA LYS A 82 -22.15 -17.44 25.03
C LYS A 82 -22.91 -16.77 23.89
N GLU A 83 -23.55 -15.65 24.19
CA GLU A 83 -24.35 -14.93 23.20
C GLU A 83 -23.43 -14.13 22.28
N PRO A 84 -23.52 -14.32 20.96
CA PRO A 84 -22.64 -13.65 19.99
C PRO A 84 -22.65 -12.13 20.10
N GLU A 85 -23.79 -11.53 20.39
CA GLU A 85 -23.96 -10.08 20.55
C GLU A 85 -23.17 -9.52 21.75
N GLU A 86 -23.08 -10.28 22.85
CA GLU A 86 -22.30 -9.87 24.03
C GLU A 86 -20.80 -9.94 23.74
N ILE A 87 -20.37 -10.98 23.01
CA ILE A 87 -18.99 -11.11 22.54
C ILE A 87 -18.64 -9.94 21.64
N LEU A 88 -19.47 -9.61 20.67
CA LEU A 88 -19.27 -8.50 19.76
C LEU A 88 -19.18 -7.16 20.51
N ALA A 89 -20.13 -6.89 21.41
CA ALA A 89 -20.15 -5.66 22.19
C ALA A 89 -18.88 -5.49 23.07
N ARG A 90 -18.26 -6.58 23.51
CA ARG A 90 -17.02 -6.55 24.23
C ARG A 90 -15.84 -6.25 23.31
N LEU A 91 -15.76 -6.90 22.16
CA LEU A 91 -14.72 -6.64 21.15
C LEU A 91 -14.76 -5.20 20.63
N GLU A 92 -15.96 -4.67 20.36
CA GLU A 92 -16.14 -3.29 19.91
C GLU A 92 -15.71 -2.26 20.95
N ARG A 93 -15.86 -2.57 22.23
CA ARG A 93 -15.43 -1.69 23.32
C ARG A 93 -13.91 -1.55 23.40
N ASP A 94 -13.22 -2.66 23.12
CA ASP A 94 -11.76 -2.74 23.21
C ASP A 94 -11.08 -2.36 21.87
N LEU A 95 -11.90 -2.10 20.82
CA LEU A 95 -11.41 -1.74 19.50
C LEU A 95 -10.73 -0.37 19.51
N ASP A 96 -9.48 -0.33 19.07
CA ASP A 96 -8.79 0.93 18.79
C ASP A 96 -9.34 1.58 17.52
N GLN A 97 -10.34 2.44 17.67
CA GLN A 97 -11.02 3.12 16.57
C GLN A 97 -10.13 4.13 15.83
N THR A 98 -8.92 4.39 16.30
CA THR A 98 -7.96 5.26 15.57
C THR A 98 -7.32 4.53 14.39
N VAL A 99 -7.21 3.21 14.47
CA VAL A 99 -6.60 2.36 13.44
C VAL A 99 -7.67 1.51 12.74
N PHE A 100 -8.55 0.88 13.51
CA PHE A 100 -9.53 -0.07 13.02
C PHE A 100 -10.89 0.59 12.82
N CYS A 101 -11.58 0.22 11.76
CA CYS A 101 -12.92 0.75 11.46
C CYS A 101 -14.05 -0.23 11.79
N ASP A 102 -13.73 -1.51 11.94
CA ASP A 102 -14.70 -2.56 12.29
C ASP A 102 -14.01 -3.82 12.83
N ILE A 103 -14.74 -4.57 13.65
CA ILE A 103 -14.34 -5.87 14.19
C ILE A 103 -15.56 -6.78 14.22
N GLY A 104 -15.35 -8.07 14.09
CA GLY A 104 -16.39 -9.07 14.21
C GLY A 104 -15.83 -10.48 14.02
N PHE A 105 -16.71 -11.45 13.84
CA PHE A 105 -16.31 -12.84 13.73
C PHE A 105 -17.25 -13.65 12.85
N PHE A 106 -16.73 -14.74 12.32
CA PHE A 106 -17.43 -15.76 11.57
C PHE A 106 -17.74 -16.92 12.52
N MET A 107 -19.01 -17.28 12.64
CA MET A 107 -19.45 -18.43 13.42
C MET A 107 -19.29 -19.73 12.63
N LYS A 108 -19.17 -20.85 13.33
CA LYS A 108 -19.08 -22.19 12.71
C LYS A 108 -20.32 -22.60 11.93
N ASP A 109 -21.47 -22.02 12.22
CA ASP A 109 -22.72 -22.22 11.47
C ASP A 109 -22.79 -21.37 10.18
N GLY A 110 -21.78 -20.50 9.95
CA GLY A 110 -21.66 -19.63 8.78
C GLY A 110 -22.29 -18.25 8.95
N GLU A 111 -22.81 -17.91 10.13
CA GLU A 111 -23.26 -16.56 10.43
C GLU A 111 -22.06 -15.64 10.67
N ILE A 112 -22.23 -14.34 10.33
CA ILE A 112 -21.20 -13.30 10.51
C ILE A 112 -21.74 -12.24 11.43
N TYR A 113 -21.05 -11.99 12.51
CA TYR A 113 -21.35 -10.96 13.49
C TYR A 113 -20.37 -9.79 13.35
N GLY A 114 -20.90 -8.57 13.32
CA GLY A 114 -20.12 -7.34 13.16
C GLY A 114 -21.01 -6.18 12.74
N GLY A 115 -20.41 -5.04 12.40
CA GLY A 115 -21.14 -3.90 11.86
C GLY A 115 -21.92 -4.26 10.59
N ALA A 116 -23.18 -3.83 10.49
CA ALA A 116 -24.08 -4.24 9.40
C ALA A 116 -23.51 -3.96 7.99
N CYS A 117 -22.84 -2.81 7.82
CA CYS A 117 -22.18 -2.47 6.54
C CYS A 117 -20.99 -3.37 6.27
N ALA A 118 -20.17 -3.67 7.28
CA ALA A 118 -19.03 -4.54 7.14
C ALA A 118 -19.42 -5.96 6.76
N VAL A 119 -20.42 -6.53 7.44
CA VAL A 119 -20.95 -7.87 7.11
C VAL A 119 -21.42 -7.95 5.66
N ALA A 120 -22.11 -6.91 5.17
CA ALA A 120 -22.54 -6.85 3.78
C ALA A 120 -21.36 -6.79 2.80
N ASP A 121 -20.33 -5.99 3.14
CA ASP A 121 -19.12 -5.85 2.33
C ASP A 121 -18.29 -7.15 2.31
N LEU A 122 -18.15 -7.83 3.45
CA LEU A 122 -17.45 -9.12 3.55
C LEU A 122 -18.10 -10.18 2.64
N LYS A 123 -19.42 -10.33 2.69
CA LYS A 123 -20.18 -11.24 1.82
C LYS A 123 -20.04 -10.87 0.35
N LYS A 124 -20.18 -9.57 0.01
CA LYS A 124 -20.06 -9.08 -1.36
C LYS A 124 -18.69 -9.38 -1.97
N ASN A 125 -17.62 -9.34 -1.15
CA ASN A 125 -16.26 -9.61 -1.59
C ASN A 125 -15.83 -11.07 -1.41
N GLY A 126 -16.74 -11.96 -1.02
CA GLY A 126 -16.53 -13.40 -0.95
C GLY A 126 -15.61 -13.85 0.20
N LEU A 127 -15.46 -13.02 1.25
CA LEU A 127 -14.62 -13.37 2.38
C LEU A 127 -15.20 -14.51 3.21
N ASP A 128 -16.52 -14.63 3.26
CA ASP A 128 -17.23 -15.76 3.88
C ASP A 128 -16.88 -17.11 3.22
N GLU A 129 -16.73 -17.12 1.90
CA GLU A 129 -16.29 -18.30 1.17
C GLU A 129 -14.79 -18.57 1.31
N GLN A 130 -13.99 -17.52 1.48
CA GLN A 130 -12.55 -17.66 1.73
C GLN A 130 -12.29 -18.24 3.12
N VAL A 131 -12.99 -17.79 4.15
CA VAL A 131 -12.87 -18.31 5.52
C VAL A 131 -13.16 -19.81 5.58
N LYS A 132 -14.22 -20.28 4.91
CA LYS A 132 -14.57 -21.72 4.86
C LYS A 132 -13.48 -22.60 4.23
N LYS A 133 -12.59 -22.04 3.43
CA LYS A 133 -11.51 -22.75 2.72
C LYS A 133 -10.14 -22.51 3.32
N ALA A 134 -10.03 -21.52 4.21
CA ALA A 134 -8.75 -21.12 4.77
C ALA A 134 -8.36 -22.05 5.93
N GLU A 135 -7.12 -22.50 5.92
CA GLU A 135 -6.49 -23.20 7.04
C GLU A 135 -5.67 -22.25 7.92
N GLU A 136 -5.24 -21.13 7.36
CA GLU A 136 -4.42 -20.12 8.01
C GLU A 136 -5.05 -18.73 7.97
N SER A 137 -4.62 -17.88 8.91
CA SER A 137 -5.01 -16.47 8.93
C SER A 137 -4.53 -15.76 7.67
N PHE A 138 -5.35 -14.88 7.12
CA PHE A 138 -5.06 -14.19 5.86
C PHE A 138 -5.49 -12.71 5.90
N ILE A 139 -5.09 -11.98 4.86
CA ILE A 139 -5.51 -10.60 4.64
C ILE A 139 -6.25 -10.54 3.31
N SER A 140 -7.38 -9.83 3.29
CA SER A 140 -8.15 -9.63 2.07
C SER A 140 -7.43 -8.72 1.08
N GLU A 141 -7.78 -8.84 -0.19
CA GLU A 141 -7.52 -7.75 -1.12
C GLU A 141 -8.27 -6.49 -0.66
N PRO A 142 -7.73 -5.28 -0.98
CA PRO A 142 -8.43 -4.04 -0.70
C PRO A 142 -9.77 -3.96 -1.43
N TYR A 143 -10.82 -3.53 -0.73
CA TYR A 143 -12.14 -3.31 -1.30
C TYR A 143 -12.76 -2.00 -0.81
N GLN A 144 -13.77 -1.52 -1.52
CA GLN A 144 -14.45 -0.28 -1.16
C GLN A 144 -15.53 -0.55 -0.11
N SER A 145 -15.44 0.14 1.03
CA SER A 145 -16.45 0.06 2.08
C SER A 145 -17.74 0.77 1.67
N SER A 146 -18.88 0.11 1.87
CA SER A 146 -20.20 0.70 1.66
C SER A 146 -20.57 1.73 2.73
N LYS A 147 -19.92 1.72 3.90
CA LYS A 147 -20.16 2.63 5.01
C LYS A 147 -19.73 4.06 4.71
N ASN A 148 -18.56 4.26 4.08
CA ASN A 148 -17.95 5.57 3.90
C ASN A 148 -17.29 5.77 2.53
N GLY A 149 -17.30 4.74 1.67
CA GLY A 149 -16.68 4.79 0.34
C GLY A 149 -15.16 4.72 0.33
N GLY A 150 -14.51 4.63 1.49
CA GLY A 150 -13.06 4.48 1.62
C GLY A 150 -12.58 3.07 1.25
N MET A 151 -11.30 2.95 0.94
CA MET A 151 -10.68 1.64 0.71
C MET A 151 -10.35 0.98 2.04
N VAL A 152 -10.81 -0.26 2.19
CA VAL A 152 -10.67 -1.07 3.41
C VAL A 152 -9.92 -2.36 3.08
N MET A 153 -9.15 -2.82 4.04
CA MET A 153 -8.51 -4.12 4.04
C MET A 153 -8.92 -4.86 5.32
N THR A 154 -9.22 -6.14 5.22
CA THR A 154 -9.65 -6.95 6.36
C THR A 154 -8.64 -8.03 6.66
N VAL A 155 -8.20 -8.07 7.90
CA VAL A 155 -7.39 -9.17 8.44
C VAL A 155 -8.31 -10.19 9.06
N VAL A 156 -8.15 -11.44 8.67
CA VAL A 156 -8.90 -12.57 9.20
C VAL A 156 -7.95 -13.46 9.98
N ALA A 157 -8.21 -13.65 11.27
CA ALA A 157 -7.49 -14.56 12.14
C ALA A 157 -8.32 -15.82 12.39
N MET A 158 -7.84 -16.96 11.93
CA MET A 158 -8.52 -18.25 12.14
C MET A 158 -8.48 -18.66 13.62
N ALA A 159 -9.56 -19.29 14.08
CA ALA A 159 -9.74 -19.73 15.46
C ALA A 159 -9.99 -21.26 15.54
N PRO A 160 -9.05 -22.10 15.08
CA PRO A 160 -9.30 -23.53 14.91
C PRO A 160 -9.62 -24.25 16.22
N ASP A 161 -9.19 -23.71 17.35
CA ASP A 161 -9.39 -24.31 18.68
C ASP A 161 -10.61 -23.72 19.43
N ASP A 162 -11.39 -22.81 18.85
CA ASP A 162 -12.63 -22.30 19.45
C ASP A 162 -13.82 -23.13 18.91
N ASP A 163 -14.73 -23.50 19.81
CA ASP A 163 -15.89 -24.32 19.45
C ASP A 163 -17.05 -23.50 18.86
N ARG A 164 -17.01 -22.17 18.97
CA ARG A 164 -18.08 -21.25 18.59
C ARG A 164 -17.79 -20.53 17.27
N ILE A 165 -16.57 -20.04 17.11
CA ILE A 165 -16.17 -19.23 15.97
C ILE A 165 -15.17 -19.93 15.07
N ASP A 166 -15.25 -19.69 13.77
CA ASP A 166 -14.26 -20.12 12.78
C ASP A 166 -13.10 -19.13 12.68
N ALA A 167 -13.42 -17.85 12.68
CA ALA A 167 -12.42 -16.79 12.54
C ALA A 167 -12.91 -15.48 13.15
N LEU A 168 -11.96 -14.63 13.55
CA LEU A 168 -12.18 -13.22 13.87
C LEU A 168 -11.68 -12.36 12.74
N TYR A 169 -12.39 -11.29 12.42
CA TYR A 169 -11.92 -10.30 11.46
C TYR A 169 -11.77 -8.92 12.09
N VAL A 170 -10.80 -8.17 11.58
CA VAL A 170 -10.59 -6.76 11.89
C VAL A 170 -10.39 -6.00 10.59
N SER A 171 -11.15 -4.95 10.38
CA SER A 171 -11.07 -4.12 9.18
C SER A 171 -10.35 -2.81 9.46
N VAL A 172 -9.52 -2.37 8.53
CA VAL A 172 -8.73 -1.15 8.61
C VAL A 172 -8.90 -0.33 7.34
N MET A 173 -9.02 0.99 7.49
CA MET A 173 -8.98 1.89 6.34
C MET A 173 -7.53 2.06 5.87
N ILE A 174 -7.27 1.87 4.58
CA ILE A 174 -5.93 1.96 4.01
C ILE A 174 -5.31 3.35 4.24
N GLU A 175 -6.12 4.39 4.25
CA GLU A 175 -5.67 5.76 4.54
C GLU A 175 -5.14 5.95 5.98
N ASN A 176 -5.51 5.06 6.92
CA ASN A 176 -5.03 5.08 8.31
C ASN A 176 -3.69 4.33 8.48
N LEU A 177 -3.20 3.65 7.44
CA LEU A 177 -1.92 2.92 7.45
C LEU A 177 -0.70 3.81 7.16
N LYS A 178 -0.80 5.11 7.37
CA LYS A 178 0.27 6.09 7.08
C LYS A 178 1.29 6.19 8.19
#